data_5e152262c323e5acacfc05e3f39860b0
#
_entry.id   5e152262c323e5acacfc05e3f39860b0
#
_cell.length_a   1.000
_cell.length_b   1.000
_cell.length_c   1.000
_cell.angle_alpha   90.00
_cell.angle_beta   90.00
_cell.angle_gamma   90.00
#
_symmetry.space_group_name_H-M   'P 1'
#
loop_
_entity.id
_entity.type
_entity.pdbx_description
1 polymer ?
#
loop_
_entity_poly.entity_id
_entity_poly.type
_entity_poly.pdbx_seq_one_letter_code
_entity_poly.pdbx_strand_id
1 'polypeptide(L)'
;EVAAAVKEAGATLTSVTKDVSVSQMEPSITTSDAERAADKANELLDTQIEISDGIDTFYAERSDKVQWFEFLTKDDGTLDEPSISTVKVADWVNALASTTDVKPENRVENVDSSGNVLTTAREGKKGLKTNNTEEITKGVVAAMSDGKAYEGLFHYDDVEPGSETKQVAEGTENLVYQAAEGEKWVDINLSDASVTAYVGGKVAGGPFYMVPGAPDTPTVTGTFHVYLKYDVQTMRGENADGSK
;
A
#
# COMPACT_ATOMS: atom_id res chain seq x y z
N GLU A 1 -24.36 -26.50 52.32
CA GLU A 1 -24.03 -26.69 53.75
C GLU A 1 -23.98 -25.33 54.51
N VAL A 2 -23.20 -24.35 54.07
CA VAL A 2 -23.06 -23.03 54.71
C VAL A 2 -24.44 -22.32 54.84
N ALA A 3 -25.26 -22.32 53.77
CA ALA A 3 -26.58 -21.68 53.80
C ALA A 3 -27.53 -22.36 54.82
N ALA A 4 -27.42 -23.67 54.98
CA ALA A 4 -28.19 -24.42 55.99
C ALA A 4 -27.74 -24.08 57.39
N ALA A 5 -26.45 -23.98 57.66
CA ALA A 5 -25.92 -23.57 58.98
C ALA A 5 -26.31 -22.14 59.37
N VAL A 6 -26.29 -21.18 58.39
CA VAL A 6 -26.77 -19.81 58.61
C VAL A 6 -28.25 -19.77 58.96
N LYS A 7 -29.06 -20.56 58.27
CA LYS A 7 -30.53 -20.66 58.55
C LYS A 7 -30.79 -21.26 59.92
N GLU A 8 -30.02 -22.30 60.32
CA GLU A 8 -30.11 -22.93 61.65
C GLU A 8 -29.71 -21.98 62.76
N ALA A 9 -28.59 -21.25 62.60
CA ALA A 9 -28.15 -20.20 63.55
C ALA A 9 -29.19 -19.11 63.71
N GLY A 10 -29.79 -18.64 62.62
CA GLY A 10 -30.84 -17.61 62.63
C GLY A 10 -32.15 -18.11 63.27
N ALA A 11 -32.48 -19.36 63.14
CA ALA A 11 -33.72 -19.93 63.74
C ALA A 11 -33.56 -20.19 65.25
N THR A 12 -32.39 -20.59 65.71
CA THR A 12 -32.15 -20.95 67.12
C THR A 12 -31.52 -19.81 67.93
N LEU A 13 -31.04 -18.75 67.29
CA LEU A 13 -30.29 -17.63 67.93
C LEU A 13 -29.08 -18.15 68.73
N THR A 14 -28.51 -19.27 68.32
CA THR A 14 -27.32 -19.87 68.94
C THR A 14 -26.16 -19.93 67.93
N SER A 15 -24.92 -19.92 68.45
CA SER A 15 -23.78 -20.12 67.52
C SER A 15 -23.77 -21.56 67.00
N VAL A 16 -23.66 -21.70 65.72
CA VAL A 16 -23.56 -22.99 65.00
C VAL A 16 -22.17 -23.06 64.35
N THR A 17 -21.42 -24.10 64.70
CA THR A 17 -20.13 -24.42 64.07
C THR A 17 -20.29 -25.60 63.15
N LYS A 18 -19.94 -25.45 61.89
CA LYS A 18 -19.99 -26.51 60.89
C LYS A 18 -18.62 -26.63 60.22
N ASP A 19 -18.12 -27.83 60.13
CA ASP A 19 -16.96 -28.12 59.28
C ASP A 19 -17.41 -28.14 57.84
N VAL A 20 -16.78 -27.35 57.01
CA VAL A 20 -17.03 -27.26 55.56
C VAL A 20 -15.88 -28.01 54.86
N SER A 21 -16.21 -29.05 54.15
CA SER A 21 -15.21 -29.69 53.27
C SER A 21 -15.00 -28.84 52.04
N VAL A 22 -13.76 -28.37 51.81
CA VAL A 22 -13.33 -27.70 50.60
C VAL A 22 -12.67 -28.74 49.71
N SER A 23 -13.21 -28.95 48.52
CA SER A 23 -12.56 -29.74 47.48
C SER A 23 -11.76 -28.81 46.58
N GLN A 24 -10.51 -29.17 46.33
CA GLN A 24 -9.72 -28.53 45.34
C GLN A 24 -10.27 -28.90 43.93
N MET A 25 -10.60 -27.92 43.13
CA MET A 25 -11.02 -28.12 41.77
C MET A 25 -9.86 -27.76 40.86
N GLU A 26 -9.37 -28.75 40.15
CA GLU A 26 -8.31 -28.50 39.15
C GLU A 26 -8.90 -27.70 38.00
N PRO A 27 -8.12 -26.73 37.45
CA PRO A 27 -8.57 -25.99 36.28
C PRO A 27 -8.67 -26.92 35.07
N SER A 28 -9.63 -26.67 34.18
CA SER A 28 -9.83 -27.45 32.95
C SER A 28 -8.66 -27.27 31.96
N ILE A 29 -7.96 -26.14 32.03
CA ILE A 29 -6.71 -25.86 31.30
C ILE A 29 -5.59 -25.80 32.33
N THR A 30 -4.65 -26.70 32.23
CA THR A 30 -3.48 -26.74 33.12
C THR A 30 -2.32 -25.92 32.53
N THR A 31 -1.32 -25.62 33.37
CA THR A 31 -0.08 -24.99 32.91
C THR A 31 0.60 -25.83 31.81
N SER A 32 0.60 -27.17 31.96
CA SER A 32 1.17 -28.09 30.97
C SER A 32 0.46 -28.02 29.61
N ASP A 33 -0.88 -27.80 29.60
CA ASP A 33 -1.63 -27.63 28.35
C ASP A 33 -1.24 -26.31 27.65
N ALA A 34 -1.10 -25.25 28.42
CA ALA A 34 -0.67 -23.95 27.89
C ALA A 34 0.78 -23.98 27.37
N GLU A 35 1.69 -24.63 28.09
CA GLU A 35 3.08 -24.84 27.66
C GLU A 35 3.15 -25.62 26.35
N ARG A 36 2.42 -26.75 26.24
CA ARG A 36 2.37 -27.57 25.02
C ARG A 36 1.84 -26.75 23.82
N ALA A 37 0.78 -25.97 24.00
CA ALA A 37 0.24 -25.11 22.95
C ALA A 37 1.23 -24.00 22.54
N ALA A 38 1.93 -23.40 23.51
CA ALA A 38 2.97 -22.40 23.25
C ALA A 38 4.17 -23.01 22.51
N ASP A 39 4.63 -24.20 22.90
CA ASP A 39 5.72 -24.89 22.22
C ASP A 39 5.36 -25.18 20.76
N LYS A 40 4.14 -25.68 20.51
CA LYS A 40 3.66 -25.93 19.17
C LYS A 40 3.57 -24.65 18.33
N ALA A 41 3.05 -23.57 18.89
CA ALA A 41 3.02 -22.28 18.22
C ALA A 41 4.44 -21.77 17.92
N ASN A 42 5.38 -21.92 18.85
CA ASN A 42 6.77 -21.51 18.65
C ASN A 42 7.47 -22.27 17.51
N GLU A 43 7.21 -23.57 17.36
CA GLU A 43 7.71 -24.35 16.21
C GLU A 43 7.22 -23.76 14.88
N LEU A 44 5.94 -23.39 14.81
CA LEU A 44 5.35 -22.83 13.59
C LEU A 44 5.83 -21.40 13.27
N LEU A 45 6.27 -20.63 14.27
CA LEU A 45 6.81 -19.29 14.08
C LEU A 45 8.11 -19.24 13.24
N ASP A 46 8.85 -20.34 13.18
CA ASP A 46 10.07 -20.43 12.38
C ASP A 46 9.80 -20.72 10.89
N THR A 47 8.52 -20.96 10.54
CA THR A 47 8.08 -21.14 9.15
C THR A 47 8.39 -19.90 8.31
N GLN A 48 9.12 -20.07 7.22
CA GLN A 48 9.45 -18.98 6.30
C GLN A 48 8.25 -18.67 5.40
N ILE A 49 7.82 -17.43 5.40
CA ILE A 49 6.75 -16.91 4.55
C ILE A 49 7.32 -15.73 3.78
N GLU A 50 7.32 -15.83 2.46
CA GLU A 50 7.76 -14.76 1.57
C GLU A 50 6.76 -14.53 0.44
N ILE A 51 6.59 -13.28 0.04
CA ILE A 51 5.73 -12.87 -1.05
C ILE A 51 6.52 -11.88 -1.90
N SER A 52 6.56 -12.10 -3.21
CA SER A 52 7.18 -11.17 -4.16
C SER A 52 6.11 -10.40 -4.93
N ASP A 53 6.45 -9.18 -5.35
CA ASP A 53 5.68 -8.40 -6.33
C ASP A 53 6.26 -8.49 -7.75
N GLY A 54 7.33 -9.30 -7.92
CA GLY A 54 8.09 -9.45 -9.16
C GLY A 54 9.30 -8.52 -9.25
N ILE A 55 9.47 -7.59 -8.31
CA ILE A 55 10.61 -6.66 -8.18
C ILE A 55 11.27 -6.87 -6.82
N ASP A 56 10.49 -6.77 -5.76
CA ASP A 56 10.93 -6.92 -4.38
C ASP A 56 10.33 -8.20 -3.75
N THR A 57 10.97 -8.67 -2.68
CA THR A 57 10.48 -9.80 -1.87
C THR A 57 10.26 -9.34 -0.43
N PHE A 58 9.11 -9.66 0.10
CA PHE A 58 8.64 -9.30 1.44
C PHE A 58 8.55 -10.54 2.31
N TYR A 59 9.01 -10.44 3.54
CA TYR A 59 9.02 -11.53 4.50
C TYR A 59 8.07 -11.24 5.64
N ALA A 60 7.31 -12.26 6.07
CA ALA A 60 6.55 -12.14 7.30
C ALA A 60 7.50 -12.26 8.49
N GLU A 61 7.61 -11.18 9.25
CA GLU A 61 8.42 -11.15 10.45
C GLU A 61 7.79 -12.02 11.57
N ARG A 62 8.63 -12.45 12.54
CA ARG A 62 8.14 -13.23 13.69
C ARG A 62 7.03 -12.48 14.45
N SER A 63 7.14 -11.16 14.56
CA SER A 63 6.13 -10.28 15.18
C SER A 63 4.77 -10.31 14.49
N ASP A 64 4.75 -10.45 13.16
CA ASP A 64 3.52 -10.57 12.38
C ASP A 64 2.89 -11.95 12.63
N LYS A 65 3.69 -13.01 12.49
CA LYS A 65 3.25 -14.39 12.65
C LYS A 65 2.69 -14.69 14.03
N VAL A 66 3.25 -14.09 15.10
CA VAL A 66 2.70 -14.22 16.47
C VAL A 66 1.25 -13.73 16.54
N GLN A 67 0.89 -12.68 15.81
CA GLN A 67 -0.47 -12.14 15.81
C GLN A 67 -1.49 -13.10 15.14
N TRP A 68 -1.04 -13.99 14.27
CA TRP A 68 -1.92 -14.86 13.49
C TRP A 68 -2.48 -16.04 14.29
N PHE A 69 -1.86 -16.38 15.42
CA PHE A 69 -2.34 -17.50 16.24
C PHE A 69 -3.66 -17.21 16.95
N GLU A 70 -4.48 -18.25 17.07
CA GLU A 70 -5.67 -18.31 17.88
C GLU A 70 -5.58 -19.54 18.80
N PHE A 71 -5.91 -19.32 20.07
CA PHE A 71 -5.94 -20.36 21.11
C PHE A 71 -7.40 -20.48 21.57
N LEU A 72 -8.07 -21.52 21.14
CA LEU A 72 -9.47 -21.75 21.42
C LEU A 72 -9.64 -22.84 22.47
N THR A 73 -10.77 -22.85 23.16
CA THR A 73 -11.17 -23.92 24.06
C THR A 73 -12.23 -24.80 23.42
N LYS A 74 -12.15 -26.11 23.62
CA LYS A 74 -13.15 -27.06 23.20
C LYS A 74 -14.42 -26.99 24.07
N ASP A 75 -15.49 -27.63 23.65
CA ASP A 75 -16.74 -27.67 24.38
C ASP A 75 -16.62 -28.30 25.78
N ASP A 76 -15.63 -29.19 25.98
CA ASP A 76 -15.33 -29.82 27.26
C ASP A 76 -14.47 -28.91 28.17
N GLY A 77 -14.11 -27.69 27.73
CA GLY A 77 -13.33 -26.72 28.45
C GLY A 77 -11.82 -26.94 28.35
N THR A 78 -11.34 -27.92 27.62
CA THR A 78 -9.89 -28.13 27.38
C THR A 78 -9.37 -27.20 26.27
N LEU A 79 -8.04 -26.95 26.26
CA LEU A 79 -7.40 -26.13 25.22
C LEU A 79 -7.31 -26.91 23.90
N ASP A 80 -7.69 -26.27 22.82
CA ASP A 80 -7.47 -26.81 21.48
C ASP A 80 -6.02 -26.62 21.01
N GLU A 81 -5.64 -27.28 19.92
CA GLU A 81 -4.37 -27.00 19.24
C GLU A 81 -4.37 -25.55 18.71
N PRO A 82 -3.21 -24.85 18.75
CA PRO A 82 -3.12 -23.51 18.19
C PRO A 82 -3.46 -23.54 16.70
N SER A 83 -4.32 -22.64 16.28
CA SER A 83 -4.75 -22.50 14.90
C SER A 83 -4.31 -21.16 14.30
N ILE A 84 -4.27 -21.08 12.98
CA ILE A 84 -3.91 -19.87 12.26
C ILE A 84 -5.17 -19.14 11.80
N SER A 85 -5.32 -17.89 12.24
CA SER A 85 -6.45 -17.03 11.88
C SER A 85 -6.36 -16.57 10.43
N THR A 86 -7.28 -17.05 9.60
CA THR A 86 -7.38 -16.62 8.20
C THR A 86 -7.63 -15.12 8.08
N VAL A 87 -8.38 -14.53 9.02
CA VAL A 87 -8.69 -13.09 9.01
C VAL A 87 -7.44 -12.27 9.24
N LYS A 88 -6.65 -12.60 10.26
CA LYS A 88 -5.43 -11.86 10.59
C LYS A 88 -4.35 -11.99 9.50
N VAL A 89 -4.24 -13.17 8.88
CA VAL A 89 -3.36 -13.37 7.73
C VAL A 89 -3.85 -12.56 6.53
N ALA A 90 -5.17 -12.55 6.25
CA ALA A 90 -5.75 -11.74 5.18
C ALA A 90 -5.50 -10.25 5.38
N ASP A 91 -5.62 -9.74 6.61
CA ASP A 91 -5.34 -8.35 6.93
C ASP A 91 -3.88 -7.99 6.63
N TRP A 92 -2.94 -8.86 7.01
CA TRP A 92 -1.53 -8.68 6.71
C TRP A 92 -1.24 -8.73 5.21
N VAL A 93 -1.77 -9.72 4.48
CA VAL A 93 -1.61 -9.85 3.02
C VAL A 93 -2.20 -8.65 2.29
N ASN A 94 -3.39 -8.18 2.67
CA ASN A 94 -4.04 -7.02 2.06
C ASN A 94 -3.30 -5.71 2.37
N ALA A 95 -2.77 -5.56 3.57
CA ALA A 95 -1.93 -4.42 3.92
C ALA A 95 -0.67 -4.39 3.05
N LEU A 96 0.01 -5.52 2.90
CA LEU A 96 1.18 -5.66 2.04
C LEU A 96 0.84 -5.37 0.57
N ALA A 97 -0.22 -5.98 0.01
CA ALA A 97 -0.68 -5.74 -1.35
C ALA A 97 -0.98 -4.26 -1.61
N SER A 98 -1.53 -3.55 -0.62
CA SER A 98 -1.81 -2.11 -0.73
C SER A 98 -0.53 -1.26 -0.85
N THR A 99 0.62 -1.75 -0.43
CA THR A 99 1.91 -1.05 -0.59
C THR A 99 2.51 -1.22 -1.98
N THR A 100 2.13 -2.29 -2.68
CA THR A 100 2.60 -2.60 -4.03
C THR A 100 1.62 -2.14 -5.12
N ASP A 101 0.37 -1.83 -4.77
CA ASP A 101 -0.62 -1.26 -5.68
C ASP A 101 -0.18 0.10 -6.21
N VAL A 102 -0.40 0.35 -7.49
CA VAL A 102 -0.11 1.61 -8.16
C VAL A 102 -1.43 2.31 -8.50
N LYS A 103 -1.60 3.54 -8.02
CA LYS A 103 -2.77 4.34 -8.37
C LYS A 103 -2.66 4.83 -9.81
N PRO A 104 -3.77 4.78 -10.62
CA PRO A 104 -3.76 5.36 -11.95
C PRO A 104 -3.62 6.88 -11.88
N GLU A 105 -2.92 7.46 -12.85
CA GLU A 105 -2.88 8.90 -13.06
C GLU A 105 -3.91 9.29 -14.12
N ASN A 106 -4.83 10.18 -13.79
CA ASN A 106 -5.86 10.62 -14.72
C ASN A 106 -5.26 11.35 -15.92
N ARG A 107 -5.84 11.11 -17.10
CA ARG A 107 -5.65 11.93 -18.28
C ARG A 107 -6.23 13.34 -18.02
N VAL A 108 -5.54 14.38 -18.45
CA VAL A 108 -6.00 15.77 -18.33
C VAL A 108 -6.15 16.35 -19.72
N GLU A 109 -7.35 16.82 -20.03
CA GLU A 109 -7.72 17.40 -21.32
C GLU A 109 -8.15 18.86 -21.15
N ASN A 110 -7.56 19.74 -21.93
CA ASN A 110 -7.97 21.14 -21.98
C ASN A 110 -9.08 21.28 -23.02
N VAL A 111 -10.23 21.82 -22.59
CA VAL A 111 -11.48 21.90 -23.39
C VAL A 111 -11.91 23.33 -23.60
N ASP A 112 -12.61 23.59 -24.71
CA ASP A 112 -13.30 24.85 -24.95
C ASP A 112 -14.57 25.00 -24.08
N SER A 113 -15.26 26.13 -24.21
CA SER A 113 -16.49 26.40 -23.47
C SER A 113 -17.66 25.48 -23.84
N SER A 114 -17.56 24.74 -24.94
CA SER A 114 -18.53 23.76 -25.41
C SER A 114 -18.18 22.34 -24.99
N GLY A 115 -17.01 22.13 -24.32
CA GLY A 115 -16.52 20.84 -23.89
C GLY A 115 -15.72 20.05 -24.93
N ASN A 116 -15.40 20.69 -26.10
CA ASN A 116 -14.56 20.03 -27.10
C ASN A 116 -13.10 20.01 -26.62
N VAL A 117 -12.46 18.87 -26.73
CA VAL A 117 -11.04 18.72 -26.38
C VAL A 117 -10.19 19.45 -27.42
N LEU A 118 -9.39 20.39 -26.97
CA LEU A 118 -8.44 21.12 -27.79
C LEU A 118 -7.03 20.58 -27.66
N THR A 119 -6.64 20.20 -26.45
CA THR A 119 -5.30 19.68 -26.16
C THR A 119 -5.35 18.65 -25.05
N THR A 120 -4.57 17.58 -25.17
CA THR A 120 -4.27 16.68 -24.05
C THR A 120 -3.08 17.24 -23.27
N ALA A 121 -3.38 17.80 -22.10
CA ALA A 121 -2.36 18.41 -21.24
C ALA A 121 -1.51 17.36 -20.52
N ARG A 122 -2.06 16.18 -20.26
CA ARG A 122 -1.34 15.05 -19.68
C ARG A 122 -2.01 13.75 -20.10
N GLU A 123 -1.23 12.80 -20.61
CA GLU A 123 -1.73 11.46 -20.85
C GLU A 123 -1.99 10.72 -19.54
N GLY A 124 -3.02 9.88 -19.52
CA GLY A 124 -3.30 9.00 -18.39
C GLY A 124 -2.28 7.88 -18.29
N LYS A 125 -2.01 7.46 -17.08
CA LYS A 125 -1.22 6.25 -16.82
C LYS A 125 -2.06 5.24 -16.08
N LYS A 126 -2.00 3.99 -16.51
CA LYS A 126 -2.64 2.89 -15.80
C LYS A 126 -2.04 2.71 -14.41
N GLY A 127 -2.90 2.35 -13.48
CA GLY A 127 -2.51 1.82 -12.18
C GLY A 127 -2.42 0.29 -12.23
N LEU A 128 -2.01 -0.28 -11.10
CA LEU A 128 -1.99 -1.71 -10.86
C LEU A 128 -2.72 -2.02 -9.56
N LYS A 129 -3.55 -3.05 -9.55
CA LYS A 129 -4.26 -3.52 -8.38
C LYS A 129 -4.03 -5.00 -8.20
N THR A 130 -3.54 -5.40 -7.04
CA THR A 130 -3.36 -6.81 -6.69
C THR A 130 -4.71 -7.54 -6.73
N ASN A 131 -4.75 -8.71 -7.38
CA ASN A 131 -5.99 -9.45 -7.63
C ASN A 131 -6.03 -10.86 -7.02
N ASN A 132 -4.94 -11.35 -6.40
CA ASN A 132 -4.85 -12.71 -5.87
C ASN A 132 -4.58 -12.79 -4.36
N THR A 133 -4.94 -11.75 -3.59
CA THR A 133 -4.70 -11.73 -2.13
C THR A 133 -5.39 -12.88 -1.38
N GLU A 134 -6.56 -13.36 -1.88
CA GLU A 134 -7.27 -14.49 -1.29
C GLU A 134 -6.51 -15.81 -1.47
N GLU A 135 -5.92 -16.04 -2.66
CA GLU A 135 -5.09 -17.21 -2.95
C GLU A 135 -3.85 -17.23 -2.08
N ILE A 136 -3.13 -16.10 -2.02
CA ILE A 136 -1.95 -15.91 -1.15
C ILE A 136 -2.31 -16.17 0.31
N THR A 137 -3.42 -15.62 0.80
CA THR A 137 -3.89 -15.83 2.18
C THR A 137 -4.09 -17.32 2.48
N LYS A 138 -4.77 -18.04 1.59
CA LYS A 138 -4.98 -19.50 1.75
C LYS A 138 -3.65 -20.26 1.77
N GLY A 139 -2.72 -19.88 0.89
CA GLY A 139 -1.39 -20.49 0.85
C GLY A 139 -0.59 -20.26 2.13
N VAL A 140 -0.58 -19.04 2.64
CA VAL A 140 0.09 -18.68 3.90
C VAL A 140 -0.52 -19.44 5.09
N VAL A 141 -1.86 -19.47 5.20
CA VAL A 141 -2.55 -20.21 6.29
C VAL A 141 -2.21 -21.70 6.25
N ALA A 142 -2.26 -22.32 5.08
CA ALA A 142 -1.91 -23.74 4.92
C ALA A 142 -0.44 -24.00 5.28
N ALA A 143 0.47 -23.18 4.78
CA ALA A 143 1.90 -23.31 5.04
C ALA A 143 2.24 -23.15 6.52
N MET A 144 1.67 -22.12 7.18
CA MET A 144 1.82 -21.92 8.62
C MET A 144 1.27 -23.08 9.43
N SER A 145 0.10 -23.62 9.06
CA SER A 145 -0.49 -24.77 9.76
C SER A 145 0.32 -26.05 9.61
N ASP A 146 0.95 -26.23 8.46
CA ASP A 146 1.80 -27.41 8.15
C ASP A 146 3.27 -27.24 8.62
N GLY A 147 3.69 -26.04 9.01
CA GLY A 147 5.10 -25.72 9.30
C GLY A 147 6.00 -25.80 8.07
N LYS A 148 5.48 -25.48 6.87
CA LYS A 148 6.22 -25.52 5.61
C LYS A 148 6.42 -24.10 5.07
N ALA A 149 7.60 -23.85 4.46
CA ALA A 149 7.87 -22.59 3.81
C ALA A 149 6.84 -22.31 2.70
N TYR A 150 6.53 -21.02 2.49
CA TYR A 150 5.64 -20.53 1.44
C TYR A 150 6.31 -19.41 0.67
N GLU A 151 6.25 -19.53 -0.65
CA GLU A 151 6.69 -18.52 -1.61
C GLU A 151 5.46 -18.10 -2.44
N GLY A 152 5.06 -16.84 -2.32
CA GLY A 152 3.93 -16.25 -3.05
C GLY A 152 4.37 -15.22 -4.07
N LEU A 153 3.57 -15.03 -5.10
CA LEU A 153 3.74 -13.97 -6.09
C LEU A 153 2.44 -13.19 -6.23
N PHE A 154 2.49 -11.86 -6.04
CA PHE A 154 1.34 -11.01 -6.34
C PHE A 154 1.11 -10.93 -7.84
N HIS A 155 -0.15 -11.07 -8.23
CA HIS A 155 -0.65 -10.81 -9.57
C HIS A 155 -1.46 -9.52 -9.57
N TYR A 156 -1.39 -8.80 -10.70
CA TYR A 156 -2.00 -7.47 -10.80
C TYR A 156 -2.95 -7.40 -11.99
N ASP A 157 -4.03 -6.67 -11.80
CA ASP A 157 -4.87 -6.17 -12.88
C ASP A 157 -4.54 -4.71 -13.17
N ASP A 158 -4.61 -4.32 -14.44
CA ASP A 158 -4.55 -2.93 -14.85
C ASP A 158 -5.76 -2.16 -14.34
N VAL A 159 -5.51 -1.00 -13.74
CA VAL A 159 -6.56 -0.03 -13.40
C VAL A 159 -6.50 1.11 -14.41
N GLU A 160 -7.54 1.23 -15.22
CA GLU A 160 -7.59 2.27 -16.26
C GLU A 160 -7.65 3.65 -15.61
N PRO A 161 -6.94 4.65 -16.19
CA PRO A 161 -6.99 6.01 -15.72
C PRO A 161 -8.36 6.64 -16.04
N GLY A 162 -8.84 7.50 -15.15
CA GLY A 162 -9.95 8.39 -15.45
C GLY A 162 -9.53 9.55 -16.35
N SER A 163 -10.49 10.42 -16.71
CA SER A 163 -10.24 11.69 -17.39
C SER A 163 -10.67 12.87 -16.54
N GLU A 164 -9.92 13.96 -16.65
CA GLU A 164 -10.19 15.23 -16.01
C GLU A 164 -10.16 16.32 -17.10
N THR A 165 -11.16 17.18 -17.16
CA THR A 165 -11.22 18.27 -18.12
C THR A 165 -10.94 19.61 -17.43
N LYS A 166 -10.21 20.50 -18.11
CA LYS A 166 -9.96 21.87 -17.69
C LYS A 166 -10.32 22.85 -18.79
N GLN A 167 -10.96 23.95 -18.42
CA GLN A 167 -11.26 25.01 -19.38
C GLN A 167 -9.97 25.70 -19.82
N VAL A 168 -9.82 25.92 -21.13
CA VAL A 168 -8.69 26.69 -21.67
C VAL A 168 -8.77 28.14 -21.21
N ALA A 169 -7.60 28.72 -20.99
CA ALA A 169 -7.52 30.15 -20.63
C ALA A 169 -7.83 31.05 -21.83
N GLU A 170 -8.42 32.21 -21.56
CA GLU A 170 -8.59 33.26 -22.56
C GLU A 170 -7.21 33.69 -23.13
N GLY A 171 -7.16 33.89 -24.44
CA GLY A 171 -5.98 34.33 -25.17
C GLY A 171 -5.04 33.19 -25.60
N THR A 172 -5.46 31.92 -25.44
CA THR A 172 -4.70 30.75 -25.91
C THR A 172 -5.03 30.36 -27.36
N GLU A 173 -6.01 30.94 -27.97
CA GLU A 173 -6.63 30.52 -29.25
C GLU A 173 -5.64 30.47 -30.41
N ASN A 174 -4.63 31.37 -30.36
CA ASN A 174 -3.59 31.47 -31.40
C ASN A 174 -2.20 31.01 -30.91
N LEU A 175 -2.12 30.42 -29.72
CA LEU A 175 -0.86 29.87 -29.18
C LEU A 175 -0.68 28.43 -29.66
N VAL A 176 0.57 27.98 -29.66
CA VAL A 176 0.93 26.60 -30.04
C VAL A 176 0.39 25.56 -29.05
N TYR A 177 0.01 26.01 -27.85
CA TYR A 177 -0.56 25.18 -26.80
C TYR A 177 -1.76 25.88 -26.14
N GLN A 178 -2.90 25.22 -26.07
CA GLN A 178 -4.13 25.72 -25.47
C GLN A 178 -4.16 25.36 -23.98
N ALA A 179 -3.40 26.12 -23.20
CA ALA A 179 -3.26 25.93 -21.76
C ALA A 179 -4.54 26.24 -20.99
N ALA A 180 -4.77 25.51 -19.90
CA ALA A 180 -5.83 25.82 -18.95
C ALA A 180 -5.52 27.12 -18.17
N GLU A 181 -6.55 27.66 -17.48
CA GLU A 181 -6.35 28.84 -16.64
C GLU A 181 -5.35 28.53 -15.52
N GLY A 182 -4.35 29.41 -15.34
CA GLY A 182 -3.29 29.26 -14.34
C GLY A 182 -2.25 28.18 -14.65
N GLU A 183 -2.39 27.43 -15.73
CA GLU A 183 -1.43 26.44 -16.17
C GLU A 183 -0.12 27.10 -16.59
N LYS A 184 1.01 26.63 -16.07
CA LYS A 184 2.34 27.13 -16.39
C LYS A 184 2.98 26.26 -17.46
N TRP A 185 3.40 26.89 -18.55
CA TRP A 185 4.04 26.19 -19.65
C TRP A 185 5.10 27.06 -20.32
N VAL A 186 5.95 26.43 -21.12
CA VAL A 186 7.05 27.08 -21.82
C VAL A 186 7.01 26.69 -23.29
N ASP A 187 7.02 27.68 -24.17
CA ASP A 187 7.23 27.50 -25.60
C ASP A 187 8.73 27.61 -25.90
N ILE A 188 9.26 26.59 -26.56
CA ILE A 188 10.63 26.55 -27.05
C ILE A 188 10.59 26.56 -28.59
N ASN A 189 10.78 27.72 -29.16
CA ASN A 189 10.78 27.92 -30.62
C ASN A 189 12.18 27.75 -31.18
N LEU A 190 12.42 26.64 -31.86
CA LEU A 190 13.72 26.33 -32.44
C LEU A 190 14.01 27.19 -33.68
N SER A 191 12.99 27.69 -34.40
CA SER A 191 13.16 28.55 -35.58
C SER A 191 13.70 29.91 -35.21
N ASP A 192 13.20 30.47 -34.10
CA ASP A 192 13.62 31.81 -33.61
C ASP A 192 14.67 31.70 -32.51
N ALA A 193 15.10 30.50 -32.16
CA ALA A 193 15.99 30.21 -31.04
C ALA A 193 15.57 30.94 -29.75
N SER A 194 14.28 30.85 -29.42
CA SER A 194 13.68 31.57 -28.30
C SER A 194 12.91 30.66 -27.33
N VAL A 195 12.81 31.11 -26.08
CA VAL A 195 12.06 30.46 -24.99
C VAL A 195 11.13 31.52 -24.39
N THR A 196 9.82 31.20 -24.36
CA THR A 196 8.82 32.08 -23.76
C THR A 196 8.04 31.31 -22.70
N ALA A 197 7.95 31.84 -21.50
CA ALA A 197 7.18 31.26 -20.40
C ALA A 197 5.77 31.90 -20.33
N TYR A 198 4.79 31.08 -20.05
CA TYR A 198 3.38 31.48 -19.99
C TYR A 198 2.70 31.02 -18.70
N VAL A 199 1.63 31.72 -18.34
CA VAL A 199 0.63 31.29 -17.38
C VAL A 199 -0.74 31.42 -18.07
N GLY A 200 -1.38 30.31 -18.37
CA GLY A 200 -2.54 30.29 -19.27
C GLY A 200 -2.18 30.91 -20.63
N GLY A 201 -2.95 31.87 -21.10
CA GLY A 201 -2.71 32.62 -22.33
C GLY A 201 -1.76 33.84 -22.19
N LYS A 202 -1.20 34.11 -21.00
CA LYS A 202 -0.42 35.31 -20.72
C LYS A 202 1.08 35.01 -20.63
N VAL A 203 1.89 35.83 -21.30
CA VAL A 203 3.35 35.79 -21.19
C VAL A 203 3.76 36.14 -19.75
N ALA A 204 4.50 35.25 -19.12
CA ALA A 204 5.08 35.42 -17.79
C ALA A 204 6.57 35.78 -17.83
N GLY A 205 7.26 35.48 -18.91
CA GLY A 205 8.69 35.85 -19.10
C GLY A 205 9.17 35.49 -20.49
N GLY A 206 10.17 36.23 -20.96
CA GLY A 206 10.75 36.07 -22.30
C GLY A 206 10.20 37.08 -23.33
N PRO A 207 10.49 36.86 -24.65
CA PRO A 207 11.31 35.74 -25.12
C PRO A 207 12.77 35.86 -24.69
N PHE A 208 13.36 34.75 -24.29
CA PHE A 208 14.79 34.65 -23.98
C PHE A 208 15.49 33.91 -25.12
N TYR A 209 16.71 34.32 -25.44
CA TYR A 209 17.53 33.60 -26.41
C TYR A 209 17.97 32.26 -25.86
N MET A 210 17.94 31.23 -26.70
CA MET A 210 18.47 29.90 -26.39
C MET A 210 19.41 29.42 -27.48
N VAL A 211 20.31 28.51 -27.14
CA VAL A 211 21.17 27.81 -28.09
C VAL A 211 20.55 26.45 -28.40
N PRO A 212 20.05 26.20 -29.61
CA PRO A 212 19.58 24.90 -30.01
C PRO A 212 20.73 23.89 -30.11
N GLY A 213 20.39 22.60 -30.08
CA GLY A 213 21.38 21.54 -30.28
C GLY A 213 22.06 21.59 -31.63
N ALA A 214 23.28 21.08 -31.69
CA ALA A 214 24.04 21.00 -32.94
C ALA A 214 23.36 20.09 -33.98
N PRO A 215 23.68 20.20 -35.27
CA PRO A 215 23.08 19.33 -36.29
C PRO A 215 23.22 17.86 -36.01
N ASP A 216 24.30 17.40 -35.40
CA ASP A 216 24.58 16.02 -35.05
C ASP A 216 23.92 15.59 -33.75
N THR A 217 23.49 16.54 -32.92
CA THR A 217 22.79 16.34 -31.64
C THR A 217 21.65 17.36 -31.50
N PRO A 218 20.61 17.25 -32.34
CA PRO A 218 19.56 18.25 -32.40
C PRO A 218 18.71 18.25 -31.10
N THR A 219 18.20 19.42 -30.75
CA THR A 219 17.18 19.53 -29.70
C THR A 219 15.95 18.71 -30.11
N VAL A 220 15.52 17.81 -29.27
CA VAL A 220 14.30 17.01 -29.49
C VAL A 220 13.06 17.90 -29.50
N THR A 221 12.11 17.56 -30.37
CA THR A 221 10.84 18.28 -30.49
C THR A 221 9.69 17.45 -29.92
N GLY A 222 8.65 18.10 -29.44
CA GLY A 222 7.45 17.49 -28.87
C GLY A 222 6.98 18.20 -27.61
N THR A 223 5.97 17.62 -26.99
CA THR A 223 5.45 18.10 -25.69
C THR A 223 6.07 17.28 -24.56
N PHE A 224 6.67 17.98 -23.61
CA PHE A 224 7.37 17.37 -22.47
C PHE A 224 6.82 17.93 -21.16
N HIS A 225 6.89 17.11 -20.11
CA HIS A 225 6.50 17.51 -18.76
C HIS A 225 7.71 17.57 -17.84
N VAL A 226 7.78 18.64 -17.02
CA VAL A 226 8.78 18.72 -15.96
C VAL A 226 8.44 17.68 -14.89
N TYR A 227 9.22 16.63 -14.79
CA TYR A 227 9.03 15.55 -13.81
C TYR A 227 10.01 15.64 -12.63
N LEU A 228 11.09 16.42 -12.77
CA LEU A 228 12.11 16.54 -11.73
C LEU A 228 12.77 17.92 -11.80
N LYS A 229 13.08 18.50 -10.65
CA LYS A 229 13.79 19.77 -10.51
C LYS A 229 14.94 19.60 -9.53
N TYR A 230 16.09 20.14 -9.88
CA TYR A 230 17.26 20.22 -9.01
C TYR A 230 17.63 21.68 -8.79
N ASP A 231 17.96 22.06 -7.56
CA ASP A 231 18.53 23.38 -7.27
C ASP A 231 19.95 23.48 -7.83
N VAL A 232 20.71 22.39 -7.74
CA VAL A 232 22.06 22.27 -8.29
C VAL A 232 22.25 20.83 -8.82
N GLN A 233 22.77 20.71 -10.03
CA GLN A 233 23.16 19.43 -10.62
C GLN A 233 24.55 19.54 -11.25
N THR A 234 25.41 18.56 -10.95
CA THR A 234 26.71 18.46 -11.65
C THR A 234 26.44 17.75 -12.99
N MET A 235 26.69 18.47 -14.07
CA MET A 235 26.66 17.89 -15.42
C MET A 235 27.99 17.18 -15.69
N ARG A 236 27.88 15.92 -16.13
CA ARG A 236 29.02 15.11 -16.59
C ARG A 236 28.68 14.56 -17.97
N GLY A 237 29.62 14.69 -18.90
CA GLY A 237 29.44 14.16 -20.24
C GLY A 237 30.82 14.12 -20.93
N GLU A 238 30.87 13.46 -22.08
CA GLU A 238 32.03 13.54 -23.00
C GLU A 238 31.67 14.48 -24.14
N ASN A 239 32.62 15.30 -24.52
CA ASN A 239 32.53 16.13 -25.74
C ASN A 239 32.59 15.23 -26.98
N ALA A 240 32.16 15.74 -28.13
CA ALA A 240 32.20 14.99 -29.40
C ALA A 240 33.63 14.52 -29.78
N ASP A 241 34.67 15.14 -29.24
CA ASP A 241 36.08 14.79 -29.41
C ASP A 241 36.60 13.78 -28.35
N GLY A 242 35.73 13.29 -27.45
CA GLY A 242 36.09 12.34 -26.39
C GLY A 242 36.74 12.98 -25.16
N SER A 243 36.86 14.32 -25.08
CA SER A 243 37.31 15.01 -23.89
C SER A 243 36.20 15.12 -22.84
N LYS A 244 36.58 15.17 -21.53
CA LYS A 244 35.65 15.30 -20.40
C LYS A 244 35.65 16.69 -19.84
#